data_3f1cc4a964ad39b19752dce4e8745782
#
_entry.id   3f1cc4a964ad39b19752dce4e8745782
#
_cell.length_a   1.000
_cell.length_b   1.000
_cell.length_c   1.000
_cell.angle_alpha   90.00
_cell.angle_beta   90.00
_cell.angle_gamma   90.00
#
_symmetry.space_group_name_H-M   'P 1'
#
loop_
_entity.id
_entity.type
_entity.pdbx_description
1 polymer ?
#
loop_
_entity_poly.entity_id
_entity_poly.type
_entity_poly.pdbx_seq_one_letter_code
_entity_poly.pdbx_strand_id
1 'polypeptide(L)'
;KYMVEGGFWSKLWQSGLSVAKVLLRSKWFVSLPKVSGNGAEIVVLGNGPSLATTMQEDADFLQNHELFAVNFFANAPQFMQLQPRYYVLADPLFFTSPDLPNVKALWEHLHGATWEMTLFVPAGVRMSGRVRDYLRACERLRVVRYNMTPVEGFDWLENLCFRANLGMPRPRNVLIPALMLAVNMGYRAVYVAGADHSWTRTLSVDDDNHVVSVQPHFYKDDEGEEHRQRVDYMKY
;
A
#
# COMPACT_ATOMS: atom_id res chain seq x y z
N LYS A 1 8.27 -16.00 12.84
CA LYS A 1 8.40 -17.42 12.41
C LYS A 1 9.40 -17.41 11.28
N TYR A 2 10.65 -17.78 11.55
CA TYR A 2 11.70 -17.94 10.57
C TYR A 2 11.17 -18.80 9.42
N MET A 3 11.47 -18.43 8.17
CA MET A 3 11.23 -19.29 7.02
C MET A 3 12.08 -20.55 7.19
N VAL A 4 11.52 -21.53 7.92
CA VAL A 4 11.93 -22.90 7.71
C VAL A 4 11.46 -23.21 6.30
N GLU A 5 12.37 -23.55 5.41
CA GLU A 5 12.01 -24.09 4.10
C GLU A 5 11.04 -25.25 4.36
N GLY A 6 9.76 -24.98 4.19
CA GLY A 6 8.74 -25.97 4.45
C GLY A 6 8.96 -27.12 3.51
N GLY A 7 9.13 -28.34 4.06
CA GLY A 7 9.28 -29.53 3.22
C GLY A 7 8.17 -29.64 2.19
N PHE A 8 8.35 -30.47 1.18
CA PHE A 8 7.41 -30.65 0.05
C PHE A 8 5.93 -30.66 0.46
N TRP A 9 5.59 -31.35 1.55
CA TRP A 9 4.21 -31.46 2.05
C TRP A 9 3.66 -30.11 2.58
N SER A 10 4.51 -29.28 3.17
CA SER A 10 4.12 -27.93 3.62
C SER A 10 3.83 -27.03 2.41
N LYS A 11 4.69 -27.05 1.40
CA LYS A 11 4.48 -26.31 0.14
C LYS A 11 3.23 -26.78 -0.59
N LEU A 12 2.98 -28.09 -0.62
CA LEU A 12 1.78 -28.66 -1.24
C LEU A 12 0.51 -28.18 -0.53
N TRP A 13 0.47 -28.23 0.80
CA TRP A 13 -0.65 -27.75 1.59
C TRP A 13 -0.89 -26.24 1.40
N GLN A 14 0.17 -25.44 1.49
CA GLN A 14 0.08 -24.00 1.27
C GLN A 14 -0.42 -23.66 -0.15
N SER A 15 0.06 -24.37 -1.15
CA SER A 15 -0.41 -24.23 -2.55
C SER A 15 -1.90 -24.53 -2.67
N GLY A 16 -2.38 -25.63 -2.08
CA GLY A 16 -3.80 -25.98 -2.08
C GLY A 16 -4.66 -24.90 -1.43
N LEU A 17 -4.24 -24.40 -0.26
CA LEU A 17 -4.92 -23.29 0.42
C LEU A 17 -4.90 -22.02 -0.41
N SER A 18 -3.79 -21.73 -1.09
CA SER A 18 -3.65 -20.54 -1.93
C SER A 18 -4.57 -20.61 -3.14
N VAL A 19 -4.65 -21.75 -3.81
CA VAL A 19 -5.60 -21.97 -4.91
C VAL A 19 -7.03 -21.74 -4.43
N ALA A 20 -7.43 -22.33 -3.30
CA ALA A 20 -8.77 -22.12 -2.74
C ALA A 20 -9.04 -20.63 -2.44
N LYS A 21 -8.07 -19.89 -1.85
CA LYS A 21 -8.19 -18.46 -1.60
C LYS A 21 -8.35 -17.67 -2.91
N VAL A 22 -7.58 -17.98 -3.93
CA VAL A 22 -7.65 -17.32 -5.24
C VAL A 22 -9.03 -17.54 -5.87
N LEU A 23 -9.53 -18.78 -5.88
CA LEU A 23 -10.84 -19.11 -6.42
C LEU A 23 -11.99 -18.38 -5.72
N LEU A 24 -11.91 -18.24 -4.39
CA LEU A 24 -12.99 -17.67 -3.57
C LEU A 24 -12.92 -16.14 -3.43
N ARG A 25 -11.74 -15.53 -3.46
CA ARG A 25 -11.53 -14.13 -3.08
C ARG A 25 -11.04 -13.25 -4.20
N SER A 26 -10.31 -13.79 -5.17
CA SER A 26 -9.70 -12.98 -6.24
C SER A 26 -10.69 -12.70 -7.36
N LYS A 27 -10.59 -11.52 -7.93
CA LYS A 27 -11.28 -11.14 -9.17
C LYS A 27 -10.43 -11.56 -10.34
N TRP A 28 -11.01 -12.34 -11.25
CA TRP A 28 -10.31 -12.97 -12.37
C TRP A 28 -9.92 -12.00 -13.49
N PHE A 29 -10.66 -10.91 -13.63
CA PHE A 29 -10.45 -9.95 -14.72
C PHE A 29 -10.04 -8.58 -14.18
N VAL A 30 -8.87 -8.55 -13.52
CA VAL A 30 -8.25 -7.29 -13.09
C VAL A 30 -7.37 -6.78 -14.22
N SER A 31 -7.72 -5.63 -14.78
CA SER A 31 -6.91 -4.95 -15.78
C SER A 31 -6.14 -3.82 -15.13
N LEU A 32 -4.82 -3.96 -15.04
CA LEU A 32 -3.93 -2.89 -14.62
C LEU A 32 -3.57 -1.98 -15.80
N PRO A 33 -3.35 -0.69 -15.58
CA PRO A 33 -2.76 0.17 -16.59
C PRO A 33 -1.39 -0.40 -17.00
N LYS A 34 -1.07 -0.34 -18.27
CA LYS A 34 0.24 -0.73 -18.78
C LYS A 34 1.06 0.50 -19.04
N VAL A 35 2.31 0.43 -18.62
CA VAL A 35 3.27 1.51 -18.88
C VAL A 35 3.68 1.48 -20.34
N SER A 36 3.60 2.62 -21.01
CA SER A 36 4.01 2.77 -22.41
C SER A 36 5.47 3.20 -22.46
N GLY A 37 6.32 2.37 -23.06
CA GLY A 37 7.73 2.68 -23.30
C GLY A 37 8.71 1.69 -22.64
N ASN A 38 9.78 1.38 -23.38
CA ASN A 38 10.86 0.58 -22.85
C ASN A 38 11.70 1.43 -21.89
N GLY A 39 11.75 1.01 -20.61
CA GLY A 39 12.64 1.62 -19.63
C GLY A 39 11.99 2.60 -18.65
N ALA A 40 10.66 2.65 -18.58
CA ALA A 40 9.99 3.49 -17.58
C ALA A 40 10.37 3.11 -16.14
N GLU A 41 10.53 4.12 -15.31
CA GLU A 41 10.95 4.03 -13.92
C GLU A 41 9.92 4.73 -13.03
N ILE A 42 9.78 4.25 -11.79
CA ILE A 42 8.81 4.78 -10.83
C ILE A 42 9.40 4.83 -9.43
N VAL A 43 8.98 5.81 -8.64
CA VAL A 43 9.34 5.91 -7.21
C VAL A 43 8.11 5.64 -6.37
N VAL A 44 8.16 4.61 -5.53
CA VAL A 44 7.16 4.33 -4.50
C VAL A 44 7.51 5.14 -3.26
N LEU A 45 6.57 5.99 -2.83
CA LEU A 45 6.71 6.87 -1.69
C LEU A 45 6.10 6.19 -0.45
N GLY A 46 6.94 5.62 0.41
CA GLY A 46 6.56 5.19 1.75
C GLY A 46 6.38 6.39 2.69
N ASN A 47 5.78 6.17 3.86
CA ASN A 47 5.49 7.25 4.81
C ASN A 47 6.52 7.36 5.94
N GLY A 48 7.66 6.69 5.83
CA GLY A 48 8.71 6.72 6.85
C GLY A 48 9.47 8.05 6.90
N PRO A 49 10.14 8.35 8.02
CA PRO A 49 10.80 9.65 8.25
C PRO A 49 11.85 10.03 7.22
N SER A 50 12.57 9.05 6.66
CA SER A 50 13.60 9.31 5.64
C SER A 50 13.05 9.93 4.36
N LEU A 51 11.73 9.85 4.12
CA LEU A 51 11.14 10.50 2.96
C LEU A 51 11.32 12.03 3.00
N ALA A 52 11.29 12.64 4.19
CA ALA A 52 11.52 14.07 4.33
C ALA A 52 12.92 14.49 3.83
N THR A 53 13.93 13.67 4.14
CA THR A 53 15.31 13.86 3.65
C THR A 53 15.37 13.71 2.14
N THR A 54 14.79 12.64 1.59
CA THR A 54 14.74 12.43 0.13
C THR A 54 14.07 13.60 -0.60
N MET A 55 12.99 14.16 -0.04
CA MET A 55 12.32 15.32 -0.65
C MET A 55 13.18 16.59 -0.65
N GLN A 56 14.11 16.72 0.29
CA GLN A 56 15.01 17.88 0.39
C GLN A 56 16.27 17.70 -0.46
N GLU A 57 16.87 16.52 -0.42
CA GLU A 57 18.16 16.25 -1.05
C GLU A 57 18.04 15.77 -2.50
N ASP A 58 16.97 15.04 -2.83
CA ASP A 58 16.75 14.40 -4.13
C ASP A 58 15.48 14.90 -4.83
N ALA A 59 15.12 16.18 -4.63
CA ALA A 59 13.90 16.78 -5.19
C ALA A 59 13.81 16.63 -6.72
N ASP A 60 14.91 16.86 -7.42
CA ASP A 60 14.99 16.75 -8.89
C ASP A 60 14.77 15.29 -9.33
N PHE A 61 15.26 14.32 -8.58
CA PHE A 61 15.02 12.91 -8.87
C PHE A 61 13.53 12.59 -8.76
N LEU A 62 12.85 13.04 -7.72
CA LEU A 62 11.41 12.82 -7.56
C LEU A 62 10.58 13.49 -8.64
N GLN A 63 10.94 14.72 -9.05
CA GLN A 63 10.24 15.47 -10.11
C GLN A 63 10.39 14.83 -11.49
N ASN A 64 11.48 14.13 -11.76
CA ASN A 64 11.76 13.50 -13.05
C ASN A 64 11.23 12.07 -13.17
N HIS A 65 10.58 11.54 -12.13
CA HIS A 65 10.02 10.19 -12.12
C HIS A 65 8.51 10.18 -11.89
N GLU A 66 7.84 9.15 -12.38
CA GLU A 66 6.47 8.88 -11.98
C GLU A 66 6.44 8.46 -10.51
N LEU A 67 5.46 8.97 -9.76
CA LEU A 67 5.36 8.74 -8.32
C LEU A 67 4.15 7.87 -7.98
N PHE A 68 4.35 6.97 -7.02
CA PHE A 68 3.34 6.08 -6.49
C PHE A 68 3.21 6.30 -4.98
N ALA A 69 2.18 6.99 -4.54
CA ALA A 69 1.93 7.29 -3.14
C ALA A 69 1.07 6.23 -2.45
N VAL A 70 1.14 6.16 -1.13
CA VAL A 70 0.48 5.12 -0.34
C VAL A 70 -0.24 5.68 0.90
N ASN A 71 -1.35 5.04 1.28
CA ASN A 71 -2.09 5.27 2.53
C ASN A 71 -2.36 6.78 2.81
N PHE A 72 -1.94 7.29 3.96
CA PHE A 72 -2.19 8.68 4.38
C PHE A 72 -1.28 9.74 3.73
N PHE A 73 -0.51 9.40 2.70
CA PHE A 73 0.37 10.38 2.04
C PHE A 73 -0.36 11.65 1.59
N ALA A 74 -1.63 11.55 1.19
CA ALA A 74 -2.41 12.72 0.76
C ALA A 74 -2.68 13.73 1.88
N ASN A 75 -2.52 13.34 3.16
CA ASN A 75 -2.64 14.27 4.28
C ASN A 75 -1.39 15.14 4.49
N ALA A 76 -0.30 14.82 3.80
CA ALA A 76 0.90 15.63 3.84
C ALA A 76 0.83 16.79 2.82
N PRO A 77 1.32 18.00 3.14
CA PRO A 77 1.35 19.14 2.21
C PRO A 77 2.06 18.82 0.90
N GLN A 78 3.03 17.92 0.94
CA GLN A 78 3.82 17.48 -0.21
C GLN A 78 3.00 16.76 -1.28
N PHE A 79 1.83 16.24 -0.94
CA PHE A 79 0.93 15.59 -1.89
C PHE A 79 0.56 16.51 -3.07
N MET A 80 0.20 17.76 -2.77
CA MET A 80 -0.16 18.75 -3.79
C MET A 80 1.05 19.22 -4.59
N GLN A 81 2.26 19.14 -4.04
CA GLN A 81 3.51 19.55 -4.71
C GLN A 81 4.02 18.45 -5.65
N LEU A 82 4.02 17.20 -5.18
CA LEU A 82 4.59 16.05 -5.89
C LEU A 82 3.62 15.45 -6.92
N GLN A 83 2.33 15.66 -6.77
CA GLN A 83 1.29 15.23 -7.71
C GLN A 83 1.44 13.77 -8.18
N PRO A 84 1.40 12.78 -7.27
CA PRO A 84 1.65 11.39 -7.62
C PRO A 84 0.63 10.90 -8.66
N ARG A 85 1.13 10.23 -9.71
CA ARG A 85 0.31 9.65 -10.77
C ARG A 85 -0.49 8.45 -10.29
N TYR A 86 0.08 7.70 -9.34
CA TYR A 86 -0.53 6.49 -8.79
C TYR A 86 -0.68 6.59 -7.28
N TYR A 87 -1.74 6.01 -6.80
CA TYR A 87 -2.04 5.99 -5.37
C TYR A 87 -2.60 4.63 -4.96
N VAL A 88 -2.17 4.05 -3.85
CA VAL A 88 -2.73 2.80 -3.34
C VAL A 88 -3.20 2.93 -1.89
N LEU A 89 -4.42 2.48 -1.65
CA LEU A 89 -4.99 2.28 -0.33
C LEU A 89 -5.13 0.79 -0.07
N ALA A 90 -4.59 0.30 1.04
CA ALA A 90 -4.59 -1.12 1.36
C ALA A 90 -5.47 -1.46 2.57
N ASP A 91 -5.54 -0.59 3.58
CA ASP A 91 -6.30 -0.85 4.79
C ASP A 91 -7.82 -0.70 4.55
N PRO A 92 -8.65 -1.68 4.98
CA PRO A 92 -10.11 -1.56 4.95
C PRO A 92 -10.67 -0.32 5.65
N LEU A 93 -9.97 0.22 6.65
CA LEU A 93 -10.35 1.41 7.40
C LEU A 93 -10.68 2.60 6.49
N PHE A 94 -9.90 2.82 5.44
CA PHE A 94 -10.11 3.90 4.48
C PHE A 94 -11.49 3.85 3.81
N PHE A 95 -12.06 2.67 3.70
CA PHE A 95 -13.30 2.43 2.97
C PHE A 95 -14.52 2.23 3.87
N THR A 96 -14.30 1.77 5.10
CA THR A 96 -15.37 1.43 6.04
C THR A 96 -15.67 2.54 7.03
N SER A 97 -14.68 3.39 7.35
CA SER A 97 -14.74 4.38 8.43
C SER A 97 -14.40 5.79 7.93
N PRO A 98 -15.16 6.35 6.94
CA PRO A 98 -14.86 7.63 6.31
C PRO A 98 -15.05 8.84 7.24
N ASP A 99 -15.62 8.64 8.42
CA ASP A 99 -15.92 9.70 9.39
C ASP A 99 -14.75 9.94 10.38
N LEU A 100 -13.76 9.05 10.39
CA LEU A 100 -12.53 9.29 11.16
C LEU A 100 -11.82 10.53 10.62
N PRO A 101 -11.36 11.47 11.47
CA PRO A 101 -10.84 12.76 11.02
C PRO A 101 -9.76 12.64 9.95
N ASN A 102 -8.76 11.78 10.16
CA ASN A 102 -7.67 11.56 9.22
C ASN A 102 -8.10 10.85 7.92
N VAL A 103 -9.10 9.96 7.97
CA VAL A 103 -9.66 9.30 6.78
C VAL A 103 -10.52 10.28 5.99
N LYS A 104 -11.29 11.12 6.67
CA LYS A 104 -12.09 12.18 6.04
C LYS A 104 -11.16 13.16 5.30
N ALA A 105 -10.12 13.65 5.97
CA ALA A 105 -9.12 14.54 5.38
C ALA A 105 -8.45 13.89 4.15
N LEU A 106 -8.08 12.59 4.22
CA LEU A 106 -7.55 11.85 3.09
C LEU A 106 -8.47 11.92 1.87
N TRP A 107 -9.76 11.63 2.04
CA TRP A 107 -10.72 11.66 0.94
C TRP A 107 -10.95 13.07 0.38
N GLU A 108 -10.96 14.09 1.24
CA GLU A 108 -11.05 15.49 0.86
C GLU A 108 -9.83 15.93 0.02
N HIS A 109 -8.62 15.56 0.43
CA HIS A 109 -7.40 15.86 -0.32
C HIS A 109 -7.34 15.12 -1.65
N LEU A 110 -7.73 13.82 -1.69
CA LEU A 110 -7.81 13.07 -2.93
C LEU A 110 -8.84 13.67 -3.90
N HIS A 111 -9.97 14.14 -3.39
CA HIS A 111 -11.00 14.83 -4.18
C HIS A 111 -10.51 16.19 -4.70
N GLY A 112 -9.71 16.90 -3.91
CA GLY A 112 -9.11 18.20 -4.27
C GLY A 112 -7.95 18.11 -5.26
N ALA A 113 -7.50 16.91 -5.65
CA ALA A 113 -6.42 16.75 -6.62
C ALA A 113 -6.81 17.33 -7.99
N THR A 114 -5.92 18.18 -8.55
CA THR A 114 -6.16 18.89 -9.81
C THR A 114 -5.54 18.18 -11.02
N TRP A 115 -4.90 17.04 -10.85
CA TRP A 115 -4.27 16.21 -11.90
C TRP A 115 -4.94 14.85 -12.02
N GLU A 116 -4.68 14.18 -13.13
CA GLU A 116 -5.15 12.80 -13.39
C GLU A 116 -4.39 11.81 -12.50
N MET A 117 -5.10 11.05 -11.68
CA MET A 117 -4.51 10.08 -10.76
C MET A 117 -5.22 8.73 -10.84
N THR A 118 -4.46 7.64 -10.79
CA THR A 118 -5.02 6.29 -10.68
C THR A 118 -4.97 5.82 -9.24
N LEU A 119 -6.14 5.58 -8.64
CA LEU A 119 -6.29 5.04 -7.30
C LEU A 119 -6.50 3.53 -7.36
N PHE A 120 -5.57 2.79 -6.78
CA PHE A 120 -5.69 1.35 -6.61
C PHE A 120 -6.41 0.99 -5.32
N VAL A 121 -7.44 0.16 -5.44
CA VAL A 121 -8.34 -0.23 -4.35
C VAL A 121 -8.45 -1.76 -4.30
N PRO A 122 -8.39 -2.39 -3.10
CA PRO A 122 -8.56 -3.84 -2.97
C PRO A 122 -9.89 -4.32 -3.55
N ALA A 123 -9.84 -5.37 -4.38
CA ALA A 123 -11.02 -5.85 -5.11
C ALA A 123 -12.14 -6.36 -4.21
N GLY A 124 -11.79 -6.91 -3.05
CA GLY A 124 -12.74 -7.47 -2.07
C GLY A 124 -13.20 -6.50 -0.98
N VAL A 125 -12.74 -5.25 -0.98
CA VAL A 125 -13.06 -4.31 0.09
C VAL A 125 -14.52 -3.86 0.03
N ARG A 126 -15.15 -3.82 1.20
CA ARG A 126 -16.48 -3.20 1.36
C ARG A 126 -16.30 -1.69 1.48
N MET A 127 -17.12 -0.94 0.76
CA MET A 127 -17.09 0.52 0.78
C MET A 127 -18.37 1.06 1.40
N SER A 128 -18.24 2.06 2.27
CA SER A 128 -19.37 2.85 2.76
C SER A 128 -20.06 3.63 1.62
N GLY A 129 -21.28 4.08 1.83
CA GLY A 129 -21.98 4.92 0.86
C GLY A 129 -21.18 6.19 0.55
N ARG A 130 -20.72 6.87 1.58
CA ARG A 130 -19.95 8.12 1.47
C ARG A 130 -18.67 7.96 0.62
N VAL A 131 -17.91 6.89 0.80
CA VAL A 131 -16.71 6.64 -0.03
C VAL A 131 -17.08 6.42 -1.49
N ARG A 132 -18.17 5.72 -1.76
CA ARG A 132 -18.66 5.57 -3.14
C ARG A 132 -19.05 6.91 -3.77
N ASP A 133 -19.62 7.80 -2.99
CA ASP A 133 -20.01 9.13 -3.47
C ASP A 133 -18.77 10.01 -3.73
N TYR A 134 -17.74 9.99 -2.87
CA TYR A 134 -16.46 10.62 -3.15
C TYR A 134 -15.84 10.13 -4.47
N LEU A 135 -15.80 8.82 -4.67
CA LEU A 135 -15.22 8.23 -5.88
C LEU A 135 -15.99 8.59 -7.15
N ARG A 136 -17.31 8.74 -7.06
CA ARG A 136 -18.16 9.15 -8.20
C ARG A 136 -18.02 10.63 -8.54
N ALA A 137 -17.84 11.46 -7.51
CA ALA A 137 -17.74 12.91 -7.66
C ALA A 137 -16.38 13.36 -8.20
N CYS A 138 -15.33 12.54 -8.13
CA CYS A 138 -13.99 12.88 -8.56
C CYS A 138 -13.71 12.39 -9.98
N GLU A 139 -13.88 13.26 -10.99
CA GLU A 139 -13.66 12.94 -12.41
C GLU A 139 -12.20 12.63 -12.75
N ARG A 140 -11.25 13.20 -12.00
CA ARG A 140 -9.79 13.03 -12.22
C ARG A 140 -9.21 11.78 -11.57
N LEU A 141 -10.01 11.04 -10.80
CA LEU A 141 -9.58 9.87 -10.07
C LEU A 141 -10.04 8.60 -10.77
N ARG A 142 -9.13 7.97 -11.53
CA ARG A 142 -9.40 6.67 -12.12
C ARG A 142 -9.25 5.56 -11.09
N VAL A 143 -10.34 4.88 -10.72
CA VAL A 143 -10.30 3.77 -9.77
C VAL A 143 -9.97 2.45 -10.48
N VAL A 144 -8.93 1.77 -10.03
CA VAL A 144 -8.52 0.44 -10.49
C VAL A 144 -8.56 -0.53 -9.31
N ARG A 145 -9.25 -1.66 -9.47
CA ARG A 145 -9.28 -2.70 -8.44
C ARG A 145 -8.11 -3.65 -8.60
N TYR A 146 -7.54 -4.13 -7.48
CA TYR A 146 -6.46 -5.11 -7.48
C TYR A 146 -6.68 -6.19 -6.43
N ASN A 147 -6.07 -7.35 -6.63
CA ASN A 147 -6.20 -8.49 -5.72
C ASN A 147 -5.11 -8.47 -4.65
N MET A 148 -5.51 -8.44 -3.37
CA MET A 148 -4.63 -8.56 -2.20
C MET A 148 -4.58 -10.00 -1.66
N THR A 149 -5.04 -10.98 -2.40
CA THR A 149 -5.06 -12.38 -1.96
C THR A 149 -3.63 -12.88 -1.75
N PRO A 150 -3.24 -13.28 -0.52
CA PRO A 150 -1.91 -13.84 -0.30
C PRO A 150 -1.82 -15.22 -0.90
N VAL A 151 -0.80 -15.43 -1.76
CA VAL A 151 -0.48 -16.71 -2.38
C VAL A 151 0.87 -17.16 -1.87
N GLU A 152 0.91 -18.39 -1.36
CA GLU A 152 2.08 -19.03 -0.76
C GLU A 152 2.12 -20.49 -1.20
N GLY A 153 3.33 -21.07 -1.32
CA GLY A 153 3.49 -22.47 -1.63
C GLY A 153 4.64 -22.79 -2.58
N PHE A 154 4.35 -23.38 -3.73
CA PHE A 154 5.35 -23.61 -4.76
C PHE A 154 5.60 -22.33 -5.56
N ASP A 155 6.85 -22.02 -5.83
CA ASP A 155 7.31 -20.81 -6.51
C ASP A 155 6.66 -20.63 -7.90
N TRP A 156 6.44 -21.72 -8.63
CA TRP A 156 5.78 -21.68 -9.94
C TRP A 156 4.32 -21.20 -9.83
N LEU A 157 3.58 -21.64 -8.77
CA LEU A 157 2.20 -21.22 -8.52
C LEU A 157 2.13 -19.76 -8.10
N GLU A 158 3.02 -19.36 -7.20
CA GLU A 158 3.15 -17.96 -6.77
C GLU A 158 3.40 -17.05 -7.97
N ASN A 159 4.42 -17.37 -8.78
CA ASN A 159 4.76 -16.61 -9.99
C ASN A 159 3.61 -16.55 -11.01
N LEU A 160 2.88 -17.65 -11.20
CA LEU A 160 1.72 -17.68 -12.08
C LEU A 160 0.62 -16.73 -11.58
N CYS A 161 0.27 -16.82 -10.30
CA CYS A 161 -0.76 -15.98 -9.69
C CYS A 161 -0.36 -14.49 -9.67
N PHE A 162 0.92 -14.19 -9.38
CA PHE A 162 1.42 -12.81 -9.35
C PHE A 162 1.37 -12.18 -10.74
N ARG A 163 1.86 -12.86 -11.78
CA ARG A 163 1.82 -12.37 -13.16
C ARG A 163 0.39 -12.23 -13.71
N ALA A 164 -0.52 -13.07 -13.26
CA ALA A 164 -1.93 -13.01 -13.64
C ALA A 164 -2.75 -11.98 -12.84
N ASN A 165 -2.14 -11.22 -11.91
CA ASN A 165 -2.83 -10.32 -10.99
C ASN A 165 -3.91 -11.00 -10.14
N LEU A 166 -3.78 -12.29 -9.86
CA LEU A 166 -4.71 -13.08 -9.05
C LEU A 166 -4.38 -13.05 -7.55
N GLY A 167 -3.17 -12.65 -7.21
CA GLY A 167 -2.69 -12.54 -5.85
C GLY A 167 -1.32 -11.88 -5.77
N MET A 168 -0.76 -11.87 -4.57
CA MET A 168 0.53 -11.26 -4.28
C MET A 168 1.20 -11.95 -3.08
N PRO A 169 2.48 -11.68 -2.78
CA PRO A 169 3.08 -12.04 -1.50
C PRO A 169 2.21 -11.51 -0.36
N ARG A 170 2.21 -12.18 0.79
CA ARG A 170 1.38 -11.75 1.93
C ARG A 170 1.59 -10.27 2.24
N PRO A 171 0.57 -9.41 2.04
CA PRO A 171 0.71 -7.96 2.16
C PRO A 171 0.74 -7.55 3.65
N ARG A 172 1.92 -7.59 4.26
CA ARG A 172 2.16 -7.19 5.65
C ARG A 172 2.13 -5.67 5.84
N ASN A 173 2.43 -4.93 4.78
CA ASN A 173 2.35 -3.48 4.71
C ASN A 173 1.93 -3.05 3.29
N VAL A 174 1.64 -1.77 3.11
CA VAL A 174 1.16 -1.21 1.84
C VAL A 174 2.24 -1.15 0.75
N LEU A 175 3.53 -1.21 1.10
CA LEU A 175 4.60 -1.20 0.11
C LEU A 175 4.59 -2.48 -0.74
N ILE A 176 4.20 -3.63 -0.18
CA ILE A 176 4.08 -4.88 -0.93
C ILE A 176 3.08 -4.74 -2.08
N PRO A 177 1.82 -4.31 -1.86
CA PRO A 177 0.91 -4.00 -2.97
C PRO A 177 1.46 -2.99 -3.96
N ALA A 178 2.06 -1.88 -3.50
CA ALA A 178 2.59 -0.85 -4.38
C ALA A 178 3.67 -1.40 -5.32
N LEU A 179 4.63 -2.15 -4.78
CA LEU A 179 5.69 -2.81 -5.55
C LEU A 179 5.14 -3.81 -6.56
N MET A 180 4.22 -4.68 -6.13
CA MET A 180 3.60 -5.67 -7.01
C MET A 180 2.82 -5.03 -8.15
N LEU A 181 2.10 -3.95 -7.87
CA LEU A 181 1.38 -3.18 -8.89
C LEU A 181 2.35 -2.54 -9.88
N ALA A 182 3.42 -1.89 -9.41
CA ALA A 182 4.43 -1.28 -10.26
C ALA A 182 5.09 -2.31 -11.20
N VAL A 183 5.51 -3.45 -10.68
CA VAL A 183 6.08 -4.55 -11.47
C VAL A 183 5.08 -5.08 -12.51
N ASN A 184 3.83 -5.33 -12.11
CA ASN A 184 2.80 -5.86 -13.01
C ASN A 184 2.31 -4.84 -14.04
N MET A 185 2.45 -3.53 -13.78
CA MET A 185 2.25 -2.48 -14.79
C MET A 185 3.35 -2.44 -15.85
N GLY A 186 4.54 -3.00 -15.54
CA GLY A 186 5.64 -3.13 -16.50
C GLY A 186 6.75 -2.10 -16.32
N TYR A 187 6.89 -1.48 -15.16
CA TYR A 187 8.05 -0.64 -14.87
C TYR A 187 9.34 -1.45 -14.85
N ARG A 188 10.39 -0.92 -15.47
CA ARG A 188 11.72 -1.55 -15.53
C ARG A 188 12.47 -1.42 -14.21
N ALA A 189 12.38 -0.27 -13.59
CA ALA A 189 12.97 0.00 -12.28
C ALA A 189 11.91 0.59 -11.34
N VAL A 190 11.95 0.12 -10.09
CA VAL A 190 11.07 0.59 -9.03
C VAL A 190 11.95 1.01 -7.87
N TYR A 191 12.04 2.30 -7.63
CA TYR A 191 12.74 2.88 -6.49
C TYR A 191 11.78 2.98 -5.31
N VAL A 192 12.31 2.93 -4.09
CA VAL A 192 11.51 3.05 -2.88
C VAL A 192 12.14 4.11 -1.98
N ALA A 193 11.37 5.15 -1.66
CA ALA A 193 11.75 6.19 -0.70
C ALA A 193 10.86 6.09 0.55
N GLY A 194 11.38 6.46 1.71
CA GLY A 194 10.59 6.46 2.96
C GLY A 194 10.19 5.07 3.46
N ALA A 195 11.03 4.05 3.26
CA ALA A 195 10.78 2.68 3.70
C ALA A 195 11.67 2.30 4.90
N ASP A 196 11.64 3.08 5.96
CA ASP A 196 12.57 2.98 7.08
C ASP A 196 12.44 1.69 7.89
N HIS A 197 11.24 1.13 7.98
CA HIS A 197 10.94 -0.08 8.78
C HIS A 197 11.51 -0.03 10.21
N SER A 198 11.56 1.15 10.82
CA SER A 198 12.21 1.42 12.10
C SER A 198 11.34 1.06 13.33
N TRP A 199 10.14 0.56 13.13
CA TRP A 199 9.16 0.28 14.18
C TRP A 199 9.68 -0.65 15.31
N THR A 200 10.63 -1.54 15.00
CA THR A 200 11.26 -2.39 16.03
C THR A 200 12.17 -1.61 16.99
N ARG A 201 12.69 -0.46 16.56
CA ARG A 201 13.55 0.41 17.39
C ARG A 201 12.75 1.25 18.38
N THR A 202 11.45 1.38 18.15
CA THR A 202 10.53 2.18 18.96
C THR A 202 9.68 1.34 19.91
N LEU A 203 9.98 0.04 20.01
CA LEU A 203 9.33 -0.84 20.99
C LEU A 203 9.69 -0.38 22.41
N SER A 204 8.70 -0.14 23.21
CA SER A 204 8.82 0.21 24.62
C SER A 204 7.71 -0.47 25.43
N VAL A 205 7.83 -0.43 26.76
CA VAL A 205 6.78 -0.90 27.67
C VAL A 205 6.20 0.32 28.36
N ASP A 206 4.87 0.46 28.33
CA ASP A 206 4.18 1.52 29.05
C ASP A 206 4.05 1.23 30.56
N ASP A 207 3.53 2.20 31.32
CA ASP A 207 3.36 2.11 32.78
C ASP A 207 2.37 1.01 33.18
N ASP A 208 1.48 0.59 32.28
CA ASP A 208 0.52 -0.51 32.43
C ASP A 208 1.11 -1.87 32.03
N ASN A 209 2.41 -1.93 31.78
CA ASN A 209 3.13 -3.14 31.37
C ASN A 209 2.69 -3.71 30.02
N HIS A 210 2.23 -2.86 29.09
CA HIS A 210 1.94 -3.24 27.72
C HIS A 210 3.10 -2.87 26.79
N VAL A 211 3.37 -3.73 25.83
CA VAL A 211 4.31 -3.37 24.76
C VAL A 211 3.63 -2.43 23.78
N VAL A 212 4.25 -1.28 23.57
CA VAL A 212 3.83 -0.25 22.63
C VAL A 212 4.91 -0.03 21.59
N SER A 213 4.49 0.25 20.37
CA SER A 213 5.36 0.65 19.28
C SER A 213 4.94 2.04 18.81
N VAL A 214 5.92 2.90 18.59
CA VAL A 214 5.72 4.19 17.95
C VAL A 214 6.09 4.04 16.48
N GLN A 215 5.19 4.45 15.60
CA GLN A 215 5.43 4.44 14.15
C GLN A 215 5.56 5.89 13.64
N PRO A 216 6.78 6.43 13.62
CA PRO A 216 6.98 7.79 13.15
C PRO A 216 6.73 7.87 11.65
N HIS A 217 5.97 8.87 11.24
CA HIS A 217 5.77 9.25 9.85
C HIS A 217 6.55 10.52 9.51
N PHE A 218 6.82 10.76 8.23
CA PHE A 218 7.50 11.96 7.77
C PHE A 218 6.66 13.23 7.95
N TYR A 219 5.34 13.09 8.05
CA TYR A 219 4.40 14.15 8.37
C TYR A 219 3.99 14.07 9.85
N LYS A 220 3.76 15.23 10.46
CA LYS A 220 3.18 15.31 11.80
C LYS A 220 1.66 15.37 11.65
N ASP A 221 0.95 14.50 12.36
CA ASP A 221 -0.49 14.68 12.54
C ASP A 221 -0.74 15.91 13.43
N ASP A 222 -1.83 16.63 13.19
CA ASP A 222 -2.18 17.88 13.89
C ASP A 222 -2.27 17.75 15.42
N GLU A 223 -2.33 16.54 15.95
CA GLU A 223 -2.43 16.26 17.38
C GLU A 223 -1.07 16.02 18.06
N GLY A 224 0.03 16.01 17.32
CA GLY A 224 1.37 15.83 17.88
C GLY A 224 1.59 14.50 18.62
N GLU A 225 0.61 13.62 18.59
CA GLU A 225 0.72 12.30 19.18
C GLU A 225 1.52 11.38 18.25
N GLU A 226 2.66 10.96 18.77
CA GLU A 226 3.36 9.81 18.23
C GLU A 226 2.35 8.66 18.17
N HIS A 227 2.12 8.08 16.99
CA HIS A 227 1.22 6.94 16.85
C HIS A 227 1.69 5.77 17.71
N ARG A 228 1.28 5.79 18.97
CA ARG A 228 1.50 4.68 19.90
C ARG A 228 0.49 3.59 19.61
N GLN A 229 0.96 2.46 19.12
CA GLN A 229 0.14 1.28 18.92
C GLN A 229 0.51 0.21 19.94
N ARG A 230 -0.50 -0.32 20.62
CA ARG A 230 -0.33 -1.49 21.46
C ARG A 230 -0.02 -2.70 20.58
N VAL A 231 1.09 -3.38 20.89
CA VAL A 231 1.48 -4.58 20.16
C VAL A 231 0.72 -5.77 20.75
N ASP A 232 -0.23 -6.31 19.99
CA ASP A 232 -0.93 -7.53 20.34
C ASP A 232 -0.09 -8.74 19.90
N TYR A 233 0.57 -9.39 20.84
CA TYR A 233 1.43 -10.57 20.60
C TYR A 233 0.72 -11.74 19.91
N MET A 234 -0.59 -11.80 19.97
CA MET A 234 -1.37 -12.90 19.38
C MET A 234 -1.55 -12.79 17.88
N LYS A 235 -1.15 -11.67 17.27
CA LYS A 235 -1.32 -11.41 15.82
C LYS A 235 -0.04 -11.48 14.99
N TYR A 236 1.13 -11.70 15.64
CA TYR A 236 2.43 -11.75 14.94
C TYR A 236 3.03 -13.14 14.89
#